data_1b72fddf4f42985c2b2868787182efb0
#
_entry.id   1b72fddf4f42985c2b2868787182efb0
#
_cell.length_a   1.000
_cell.length_b   1.000
_cell.length_c   1.000
_cell.angle_alpha   90.00
_cell.angle_beta   90.00
_cell.angle_gamma   90.00
#
_symmetry.space_group_name_H-M   'P 1'
#
loop_
_entity.id
_entity.type
_entity.pdbx_description
1 polymer ?
#
loop_
_entity_poly.entity_id
_entity_poly.type
_entity_poly.pdbx_seq_one_letter_code
_entity_poly.pdbx_strand_id
1 'polypeptide(L)'
;DLVTGVQTCALPISMNAVAELVIGLMLSLAREIPRADREVRNGNWIKKELMGTELRGKYLGIVGLGNIGKRLGRLARALNMNIIGYDVVPIDEEFSSEVGLMKADLGTLLSSSDYVSLHVPLLDSTKHLINAEKMSTMKNTSRIINTSRGGVIDEEALYEFLKDGKLGGAALDVFEVEPATSN
;
A
#
# COMPACT_ATOMS: atom_id res chain seq x y z
N ASP A 1 -15.70 -4.63 -4.21
CA ASP A 1 -14.34 -4.94 -4.65
C ASP A 1 -13.34 -4.12 -3.84
N LEU A 2 -12.67 -4.77 -2.90
CA LEU A 2 -11.67 -4.17 -2.03
C LEU A 2 -10.24 -4.32 -2.60
N VAL A 3 -10.09 -5.03 -3.70
CA VAL A 3 -8.80 -5.25 -4.38
C VAL A 3 -8.84 -4.62 -5.77
N THR A 4 -7.88 -3.73 -6.05
CA THR A 4 -7.65 -3.22 -7.40
C THR A 4 -6.36 -3.84 -7.93
N GLY A 5 -6.48 -4.76 -8.89
CA GLY A 5 -5.35 -5.23 -9.68
C GLY A 5 -5.10 -4.26 -10.85
N VAL A 6 -3.94 -3.66 -10.92
CA VAL A 6 -3.51 -2.84 -12.05
C VAL A 6 -2.29 -3.51 -12.66
N GLN A 7 -2.40 -4.01 -13.89
CA GLN A 7 -1.22 -4.41 -14.65
C GLN A 7 -0.63 -3.19 -15.33
N THR A 8 0.58 -2.80 -14.91
CA THR A 8 1.38 -1.83 -15.65
C THR A 8 2.55 -2.54 -16.33
N CYS A 9 2.75 -2.27 -17.61
CA CYS A 9 3.85 -2.86 -18.38
C CYS A 9 5.20 -2.36 -17.84
N ALA A 10 6.01 -3.26 -17.31
CA ALA A 10 7.33 -2.95 -16.77
C ALA A 10 8.36 -2.76 -17.89
N LEU A 11 8.45 -1.56 -18.42
CA LEU A 11 9.73 -1.05 -18.96
C LEU A 11 10.66 -0.72 -17.78
N PRO A 12 12.00 -0.50 -17.95
CA PRO A 12 12.88 -0.18 -16.83
C PRO A 12 12.32 1.05 -16.09
N ILE A 13 11.54 0.75 -15.06
CA ILE A 13 10.67 1.72 -14.40
C ILE A 13 11.56 2.62 -13.57
N SER A 14 11.53 3.90 -13.87
CA SER A 14 12.16 4.88 -13.02
C SER A 14 11.51 4.79 -11.62
N MET A 15 12.30 4.95 -10.55
CA MET A 15 11.81 4.99 -9.18
C MET A 15 10.62 5.96 -8.99
N ASN A 16 10.54 6.99 -9.84
CA ASN A 16 9.45 7.95 -9.85
C ASN A 16 8.12 7.32 -10.29
N ALA A 17 8.13 6.55 -11.39
CA ALA A 17 6.91 5.93 -11.91
C ALA A 17 6.27 4.97 -10.90
N VAL A 18 7.07 4.16 -10.18
CA VAL A 18 6.54 3.27 -9.14
C VAL A 18 5.98 4.07 -7.95
N ALA A 19 6.68 5.10 -7.49
CA ALA A 19 6.20 5.93 -6.40
C ALA A 19 4.89 6.67 -6.76
N GLU A 20 4.77 7.15 -7.99
CA GLU A 20 3.55 7.77 -8.53
C GLU A 20 2.41 6.75 -8.65
N LEU A 21 2.69 5.53 -9.11
CA LEU A 21 1.72 4.44 -9.13
C LEU A 21 1.16 4.15 -7.73
N VAL A 22 2.02 4.07 -6.72
CA VAL A 22 1.59 3.87 -5.32
C VAL A 22 0.64 4.97 -4.88
N ILE A 23 0.94 6.25 -5.16
CA ILE A 23 0.02 7.36 -4.85
C ILE A 23 -1.31 7.19 -5.60
N GLY A 24 -1.28 6.82 -6.87
CA GLY A 24 -2.47 6.53 -7.67
C GLY A 24 -3.34 5.42 -7.06
N LEU A 25 -2.71 4.31 -6.63
CA LEU A 25 -3.37 3.19 -5.96
C LEU A 25 -3.97 3.60 -4.61
N MET A 26 -3.23 4.39 -3.80
CA MET A 26 -3.73 4.93 -2.53
C MET A 26 -4.97 5.81 -2.75
N LEU A 27 -4.94 6.71 -3.74
CA LEU A 27 -6.10 7.55 -4.10
C LEU A 27 -7.26 6.70 -4.63
N SER A 28 -6.99 5.67 -5.42
CA SER A 28 -8.00 4.73 -5.92
C SER A 28 -8.72 4.01 -4.78
N LEU A 29 -7.98 3.53 -3.78
CA LEU A 29 -8.55 2.93 -2.57
C LEU A 29 -9.28 3.95 -1.69
N ALA A 30 -8.71 5.15 -1.52
CA ALA A 30 -9.28 6.19 -0.67
C ALA A 30 -10.61 6.72 -1.20
N ARG A 31 -10.78 6.80 -2.51
CA ARG A 31 -11.93 7.40 -3.19
C ARG A 31 -12.82 6.40 -3.92
N GLU A 32 -12.52 5.10 -3.80
CA GLU A 32 -13.25 4.01 -4.46
C GLU A 32 -13.39 4.22 -5.98
N ILE A 33 -12.33 4.74 -6.63
CA ILE A 33 -12.36 5.16 -8.04
C ILE A 33 -12.81 4.01 -8.97
N PRO A 34 -12.29 2.76 -8.85
CA PRO A 34 -12.70 1.67 -9.72
C PRO A 34 -14.19 1.29 -9.57
N ARG A 35 -14.71 1.38 -8.34
CA ARG A 35 -16.14 1.13 -8.08
C ARG A 35 -16.98 2.23 -8.71
N ALA A 36 -16.58 3.49 -8.51
CA ALA A 36 -17.30 4.63 -9.07
C ALA A 36 -17.37 4.57 -10.61
N ASP A 37 -16.25 4.28 -11.28
CA ASP A 37 -16.20 4.15 -12.75
C ASP A 37 -17.09 3.00 -13.24
N ARG A 38 -16.98 1.82 -12.61
CA ARG A 38 -17.81 0.65 -12.97
C ARG A 38 -19.30 0.92 -12.83
N GLU A 39 -19.74 1.51 -11.71
CA GLU A 39 -21.15 1.78 -11.48
C GLU A 39 -21.71 2.80 -12.48
N VAL A 40 -20.97 3.87 -12.76
CA VAL A 40 -21.39 4.86 -13.77
C VAL A 40 -21.49 4.24 -15.16
N ARG A 41 -20.54 3.37 -15.56
CA ARG A 41 -20.61 2.64 -16.83
C ARG A 41 -21.81 1.69 -16.92
N ASN A 42 -22.24 1.15 -15.78
CA ASN A 42 -23.45 0.31 -15.67
C ASN A 42 -24.75 1.15 -15.59
N GLY A 43 -24.68 2.47 -15.67
CA GLY A 43 -25.82 3.37 -15.58
C GLY A 43 -26.29 3.67 -14.15
N ASN A 44 -25.55 3.26 -13.13
CA ASN A 44 -25.90 3.46 -11.73
C ASN A 44 -25.30 4.79 -11.18
N TRP A 45 -26.15 5.59 -10.51
CA TRP A 45 -25.74 6.83 -9.88
C TRP A 45 -25.66 6.68 -8.35
N ILE A 46 -24.49 6.22 -7.84
CA ILE A 46 -24.28 5.85 -6.42
C ILE A 46 -23.54 6.93 -5.62
N LYS A 47 -23.59 8.20 -6.03
CA LYS A 47 -22.82 9.31 -5.42
C LYS A 47 -22.90 9.34 -3.88
N LYS A 48 -24.05 9.02 -3.30
CA LYS A 48 -24.26 9.05 -1.84
C LYS A 48 -23.60 7.90 -1.09
N GLU A 49 -23.26 6.80 -1.80
CA GLU A 49 -22.61 5.61 -1.24
C GLU A 49 -21.09 5.73 -1.30
N LEU A 50 -20.56 6.60 -2.16
CA LEU A 50 -19.13 6.80 -2.37
C LEU A 50 -18.59 7.85 -1.39
N MET A 51 -18.61 7.52 -0.11
CA MET A 51 -18.04 8.34 0.96
C MET A 51 -16.55 8.01 1.12
N GLY A 52 -15.73 8.51 0.22
CA GLY A 52 -14.28 8.31 0.29
C GLY A 52 -13.63 9.01 1.49
N THR A 53 -12.35 8.72 1.69
CA THR A 53 -11.51 9.35 2.72
C THR A 53 -10.44 10.23 2.08
N GLU A 54 -9.89 11.19 2.84
CA GLU A 54 -8.73 11.98 2.42
C GLU A 54 -7.43 11.30 2.87
N LEU A 55 -6.35 11.51 2.11
CA LEU A 55 -5.00 11.09 2.52
C LEU A 55 -4.37 12.06 3.54
N ARG A 56 -4.78 13.31 3.51
CA ARG A 56 -4.28 14.35 4.43
C ARG A 56 -4.43 13.92 5.88
N GLY A 57 -3.34 14.03 6.66
CA GLY A 57 -3.30 13.68 8.07
C GLY A 57 -3.28 12.18 8.37
N LYS A 58 -3.43 11.32 7.36
CA LYS A 58 -3.30 9.86 7.51
C LYS A 58 -1.85 9.45 7.67
N TYR A 59 -1.64 8.29 8.28
CA TYR A 59 -0.32 7.69 8.47
C TYR A 59 -0.02 6.72 7.32
N LEU A 60 1.09 6.99 6.63
CA LEU A 60 1.67 6.09 5.64
C LEU A 60 2.87 5.37 6.25
N GLY A 61 2.75 4.05 6.43
CA GLY A 61 3.85 3.16 6.77
C GLY A 61 4.61 2.75 5.50
N ILE A 62 5.90 3.00 5.45
CA ILE A 62 6.77 2.61 4.35
C ILE A 62 7.72 1.52 4.83
N VAL A 63 7.56 0.31 4.29
CA VAL A 63 8.42 -0.85 4.56
C VAL A 63 9.46 -0.95 3.46
N GLY A 64 10.71 -0.63 3.78
CA GLY A 64 11.81 -0.47 2.81
C GLY A 64 11.98 0.98 2.34
N LEU A 65 13.05 1.63 2.79
CA LEU A 65 13.37 3.03 2.51
C LEU A 65 14.54 3.18 1.53
N GLY A 66 14.57 2.31 0.52
CA GLY A 66 15.41 2.46 -0.66
C GLY A 66 14.96 3.64 -1.54
N ASN A 67 15.43 3.66 -2.79
CA ASN A 67 15.15 4.78 -3.71
C ASN A 67 13.64 5.04 -3.92
N ILE A 68 12.83 3.98 -4.05
CA ILE A 68 11.38 4.08 -4.27
C ILE A 68 10.70 4.55 -2.98
N GLY A 69 11.00 3.92 -1.84
CA GLY A 69 10.40 4.28 -0.54
C GLY A 69 10.68 5.73 -0.14
N LYS A 70 11.92 6.21 -0.35
CA LYS A 70 12.28 7.62 -0.13
C LYS A 70 11.51 8.56 -1.06
N ARG A 71 11.37 8.19 -2.34
CA ARG A 71 10.59 9.01 -3.29
C ARG A 71 9.12 9.07 -2.90
N LEU A 72 8.53 7.93 -2.52
CA LEU A 72 7.16 7.86 -2.01
C LEU A 72 6.98 8.73 -0.77
N GLY A 73 7.92 8.69 0.17
CA GLY A 73 7.89 9.54 1.37
C GLY A 73 7.77 11.02 1.04
N ARG A 74 8.55 11.52 0.06
CA ARG A 74 8.47 12.91 -0.40
C ARG A 74 7.12 13.26 -1.02
N LEU A 75 6.57 12.38 -1.87
CA LEU A 75 5.25 12.58 -2.47
C LEU A 75 4.14 12.58 -1.42
N ALA A 76 4.18 11.65 -0.48
CA ALA A 76 3.22 11.57 0.61
C ALA A 76 3.29 12.78 1.55
N ARG A 77 4.49 13.29 1.82
CA ARG A 77 4.66 14.53 2.58
C ARG A 77 4.01 15.74 1.89
N ALA A 78 4.14 15.82 0.56
CA ALA A 78 3.47 16.86 -0.23
C ALA A 78 1.94 16.77 -0.18
N LEU A 79 1.40 15.57 0.06
CA LEU A 79 -0.03 15.33 0.32
C LEU A 79 -0.42 15.54 1.80
N ASN A 80 0.47 16.08 2.62
CA ASN A 80 0.28 16.29 4.06
C ASN A 80 -0.04 15.02 4.84
N MET A 81 0.54 13.88 4.46
CA MET A 81 0.51 12.65 5.23
C MET A 81 1.59 12.65 6.33
N ASN A 82 1.36 11.87 7.38
CA ASN A 82 2.37 11.52 8.38
C ASN A 82 3.08 10.25 7.91
N ILE A 83 4.43 10.19 8.07
CA ILE A 83 5.22 9.11 7.49
C ILE A 83 5.90 8.31 8.60
N ILE A 84 5.65 7.01 8.62
CA ILE A 84 6.31 6.04 9.49
C ILE A 84 7.19 5.17 8.60
N GLY A 85 8.44 4.96 8.98
CA GLY A 85 9.38 4.19 8.18
C GLY A 85 10.03 3.04 8.93
N TYR A 86 10.16 1.91 8.25
CA TYR A 86 10.92 0.76 8.70
C TYR A 86 11.87 0.29 7.60
N ASP A 87 13.11 0.05 7.97
CA ASP A 87 14.10 -0.61 7.14
C ASP A 87 15.05 -1.42 8.02
N VAL A 88 15.68 -2.46 7.44
CA VAL A 88 16.72 -3.27 8.11
C VAL A 88 18.09 -2.60 8.09
N VAL A 89 18.28 -1.59 7.24
CA VAL A 89 19.49 -0.76 7.18
C VAL A 89 19.26 0.59 7.86
N PRO A 90 20.33 1.26 8.33
CA PRO A 90 20.20 2.60 8.92
C PRO A 90 19.52 3.59 7.97
N ILE A 91 18.50 4.26 8.48
CA ILE A 91 17.71 5.23 7.71
C ILE A 91 18.48 6.55 7.68
N ASP A 92 18.57 7.12 6.50
CA ASP A 92 19.19 8.41 6.20
C ASP A 92 18.54 9.55 7.02
N GLU A 93 19.35 10.27 7.79
CA GLU A 93 18.89 11.34 8.68
C GLU A 93 18.43 12.59 7.92
N GLU A 94 19.08 12.89 6.78
CA GLU A 94 18.67 14.02 5.93
C GLU A 94 17.27 13.77 5.39
N PHE A 95 17.03 12.57 4.82
CA PHE A 95 15.70 12.18 4.37
C PHE A 95 14.68 12.17 5.51
N SER A 96 15.07 11.64 6.69
CA SER A 96 14.17 11.58 7.85
C SER A 96 13.70 12.98 8.27
N SER A 97 14.62 13.94 8.31
CA SER A 97 14.33 15.33 8.64
C SER A 97 13.49 16.02 7.56
N GLU A 98 13.80 15.77 6.28
CA GLU A 98 13.11 16.36 5.13
C GLU A 98 11.60 16.04 5.14
N VAL A 99 11.24 14.79 5.41
CA VAL A 99 9.84 14.34 5.35
C VAL A 99 9.15 14.26 6.71
N GLY A 100 9.87 14.51 7.80
CA GLY A 100 9.36 14.34 9.17
C GLY A 100 9.06 12.86 9.47
N LEU A 101 9.99 11.97 9.10
CA LEU A 101 9.84 10.52 9.24
C LEU A 101 9.86 10.11 10.71
N MET A 102 8.87 9.35 11.12
CA MET A 102 8.88 8.60 12.38
C MET A 102 9.50 7.22 12.14
N LYS A 103 10.69 6.97 12.67
CA LYS A 103 11.34 5.66 12.60
C LYS A 103 10.66 4.71 13.59
N ALA A 104 10.31 3.51 13.16
CA ALA A 104 9.65 2.53 14.00
C ALA A 104 10.09 1.10 13.64
N ASP A 105 9.87 0.15 14.54
CA ASP A 105 9.89 -1.27 14.19
C ASP A 105 8.67 -1.65 13.32
N LEU A 106 8.73 -2.82 12.70
CA LEU A 106 7.67 -3.26 11.78
C LEU A 106 6.30 -3.38 12.47
N GLY A 107 6.24 -3.90 13.70
CA GLY A 107 4.99 -4.06 14.44
C GLY A 107 4.32 -2.71 14.75
N THR A 108 5.09 -1.75 15.22
CA THR A 108 4.65 -0.37 15.49
C THR A 108 4.19 0.31 14.21
N LEU A 109 4.94 0.15 13.10
CA LEU A 109 4.54 0.68 11.80
C LEU A 109 3.19 0.12 11.37
N LEU A 110 3.00 -1.19 11.41
CA LEU A 110 1.77 -1.86 10.97
C LEU A 110 0.56 -1.42 11.79
N SER A 111 0.69 -1.40 13.12
CA SER A 111 -0.42 -1.05 14.03
C SER A 111 -0.82 0.43 13.97
N SER A 112 0.11 1.31 13.60
CA SER A 112 -0.12 2.76 13.57
C SER A 112 -0.57 3.30 12.22
N SER A 113 -0.32 2.57 11.13
CA SER A 113 -0.54 3.07 9.77
C SER A 113 -1.99 2.94 9.29
N ASP A 114 -2.43 3.91 8.50
CA ASP A 114 -3.69 3.86 7.76
C ASP A 114 -3.47 3.29 6.35
N TYR A 115 -2.26 3.45 5.82
CA TYR A 115 -1.78 2.86 4.57
C TYR A 115 -0.41 2.26 4.81
N VAL A 116 -0.16 1.06 4.28
CA VAL A 116 1.14 0.39 4.33
C VAL A 116 1.60 0.11 2.91
N SER A 117 2.79 0.58 2.55
CA SER A 117 3.39 0.36 1.23
C SER A 117 4.70 -0.41 1.35
N LEU A 118 4.84 -1.46 0.53
CA LEU A 118 5.96 -2.39 0.59
C LEU A 118 6.94 -2.11 -0.54
N HIS A 119 8.23 -1.96 -0.20
CA HIS A 119 9.32 -1.65 -1.11
C HIS A 119 10.57 -2.49 -0.81
N VAL A 120 10.37 -3.75 -0.46
CA VAL A 120 11.43 -4.71 -0.14
C VAL A 120 11.59 -5.74 -1.26
N PRO A 121 12.79 -6.29 -1.50
CA PRO A 121 12.98 -7.42 -2.39
C PRO A 121 12.34 -8.68 -1.80
N LEU A 122 12.03 -9.67 -2.64
CA LEU A 122 11.66 -11.00 -2.17
C LEU A 122 12.93 -11.79 -1.84
N LEU A 123 13.10 -12.11 -0.57
CA LEU A 123 14.16 -12.92 0.02
C LEU A 123 13.52 -13.91 0.99
N ASP A 124 14.27 -14.90 1.46
CA ASP A 124 13.75 -15.81 2.50
C ASP A 124 13.27 -15.08 3.75
N SER A 125 13.95 -13.98 4.12
CA SER A 125 13.59 -13.13 5.27
C SER A 125 12.40 -12.20 5.03
N THR A 126 11.99 -12.00 3.79
CA THR A 126 10.88 -11.12 3.41
C THR A 126 9.71 -11.87 2.77
N LYS A 127 9.87 -13.18 2.55
CA LYS A 127 8.77 -14.03 2.13
C LYS A 127 7.71 -14.05 3.23
N HIS A 128 6.46 -13.76 2.84
CA HIS A 128 5.33 -13.62 3.76
C HIS A 128 5.66 -12.72 4.97
N LEU A 129 6.44 -11.66 4.72
CA LEU A 129 6.76 -10.65 5.74
C LEU A 129 5.47 -10.08 6.36
N ILE A 130 4.44 -9.92 5.54
CA ILE A 130 3.09 -9.52 5.95
C ILE A 130 2.20 -10.77 5.88
N ASN A 131 2.16 -11.51 6.97
CA ASN A 131 1.37 -12.71 7.17
C ASN A 131 0.12 -12.42 8.04
N ALA A 132 -0.69 -13.45 8.34
CA ALA A 132 -1.89 -13.34 9.15
C ALA A 132 -1.62 -12.72 10.54
N GLU A 133 -0.52 -13.12 11.21
CA GLU A 133 -0.13 -12.56 12.52
C GLU A 133 0.11 -11.04 12.41
N LYS A 134 0.88 -10.61 11.44
CA LYS A 134 1.18 -9.20 11.20
C LYS A 134 -0.07 -8.41 10.79
N MET A 135 -0.91 -8.95 9.91
CA MET A 135 -2.16 -8.33 9.53
C MET A 135 -3.12 -8.17 10.72
N SER A 136 -3.13 -9.12 11.67
CA SER A 136 -3.98 -9.03 12.86
C SER A 136 -3.64 -7.85 13.78
N THR A 137 -2.44 -7.27 13.66
CA THR A 137 -2.03 -6.09 14.43
C THR A 137 -2.44 -4.77 13.76
N MET A 138 -2.84 -4.81 12.50
CA MET A 138 -3.21 -3.62 11.74
C MET A 138 -4.61 -3.12 12.14
N LYS A 139 -4.86 -1.84 11.84
CA LYS A 139 -6.23 -1.30 11.98
C LYS A 139 -7.14 -1.97 10.94
N ASN A 140 -8.37 -2.27 11.29
CA ASN A 140 -9.36 -2.82 10.34
C ASN A 140 -9.72 -1.84 9.20
N THR A 141 -9.34 -0.57 9.31
CA THR A 141 -9.45 0.43 8.24
C THR A 141 -8.17 0.58 7.42
N SER A 142 -7.09 -0.08 7.80
CA SER A 142 -5.80 0.00 7.09
C SER A 142 -5.88 -0.60 5.70
N ARG A 143 -5.08 -0.05 4.80
CA ARG A 143 -4.96 -0.50 3.41
C ARG A 143 -3.51 -0.87 3.10
N ILE A 144 -3.31 -1.97 2.37
CA ILE A 144 -1.99 -2.46 1.99
C ILE A 144 -1.76 -2.22 0.50
N ILE A 145 -0.57 -1.72 0.14
CA ILE A 145 -0.14 -1.53 -1.25
C ILE A 145 1.14 -2.34 -1.48
N ASN A 146 1.14 -3.21 -2.48
CA ASN A 146 2.32 -3.95 -2.88
C ASN A 146 2.61 -3.75 -4.38
N THR A 147 3.68 -3.01 -4.65
CA THR A 147 4.25 -2.81 -5.99
C THR A 147 5.70 -3.31 -6.05
N SER A 148 6.09 -4.14 -5.07
CA SER A 148 7.48 -4.63 -4.96
C SER A 148 7.66 -6.01 -5.59
N ARG A 149 7.25 -7.07 -4.92
CA ARG A 149 7.32 -8.45 -5.40
C ARG A 149 6.13 -9.26 -4.85
N GLY A 150 5.61 -10.19 -5.66
CA GLY A 150 4.72 -11.24 -5.17
C GLY A 150 5.40 -12.07 -4.09
N GLY A 151 4.65 -12.64 -3.17
CA GLY A 151 5.16 -13.44 -2.06
C GLY A 151 5.74 -12.66 -0.86
N VAL A 152 5.79 -11.32 -0.91
CA VAL A 152 6.10 -10.49 0.28
C VAL A 152 4.90 -10.45 1.22
N ILE A 153 3.71 -10.52 0.68
CA ILE A 153 2.45 -10.71 1.42
C ILE A 153 2.05 -12.16 1.29
N ASP A 154 1.50 -12.75 2.33
CA ASP A 154 0.75 -13.99 2.29
C ASP A 154 -0.63 -13.66 1.68
N GLU A 155 -0.82 -14.00 0.40
CA GLU A 155 -2.02 -13.61 -0.36
C GLU A 155 -3.28 -14.37 0.10
N GLU A 156 -3.13 -15.62 0.57
CA GLU A 156 -4.24 -16.38 1.13
C GLU A 156 -4.74 -15.73 2.43
N ALA A 157 -3.82 -15.37 3.32
CA ALA A 157 -4.16 -14.64 4.54
C ALA A 157 -4.77 -13.27 4.21
N LEU A 158 -4.22 -12.53 3.25
CA LEU A 158 -4.76 -11.25 2.83
C LEU A 158 -6.20 -11.37 2.33
N TYR A 159 -6.49 -12.39 1.52
CA TYR A 159 -7.84 -12.66 1.02
C TYR A 159 -8.84 -12.87 2.18
N GLU A 160 -8.50 -13.71 3.16
CA GLU A 160 -9.39 -13.96 4.31
C GLU A 160 -9.59 -12.69 5.16
N PHE A 161 -8.54 -11.88 5.36
CA PHE A 161 -8.67 -10.62 6.10
C PHE A 161 -9.55 -9.59 5.39
N LEU A 162 -9.48 -9.51 4.06
CA LEU A 162 -10.33 -8.62 3.27
C LEU A 162 -11.78 -9.11 3.25
N LYS A 163 -11.99 -10.39 3.06
CA LYS A 163 -13.31 -11.03 3.04
C LYS A 163 -14.04 -10.86 4.36
N ASP A 164 -13.33 -10.98 5.49
CA ASP A 164 -13.86 -10.82 6.83
C ASP A 164 -14.01 -9.34 7.25
N GLY A 165 -13.62 -8.38 6.41
CA GLY A 165 -13.63 -6.94 6.74
C GLY A 165 -12.64 -6.56 7.83
N LYS A 166 -11.60 -7.36 8.05
CA LYS A 166 -10.51 -7.11 9.01
C LYS A 166 -9.44 -6.16 8.49
N LEU A 167 -9.48 -5.85 7.17
CA LEU A 167 -8.68 -4.82 6.53
C LEU A 167 -9.56 -3.96 5.63
N GLY A 168 -9.20 -2.69 5.50
CA GLY A 168 -9.93 -1.69 4.73
C GLY A 168 -9.74 -1.79 3.21
N GLY A 169 -8.78 -2.59 2.74
CA GLY A 169 -8.53 -2.81 1.32
C GLY A 169 -7.08 -3.14 0.99
N ALA A 170 -6.85 -3.59 -0.23
CA ALA A 170 -5.51 -3.80 -0.77
C ALA A 170 -5.42 -3.34 -2.24
N ALA A 171 -4.20 -2.98 -2.67
CA ALA A 171 -3.86 -2.75 -4.07
C ALA A 171 -2.55 -3.46 -4.39
N LEU A 172 -2.61 -4.39 -5.33
CA LEU A 172 -1.50 -5.25 -5.72
C LEU A 172 -1.15 -5.03 -7.20
N ASP A 173 0.11 -4.78 -7.50
CA ASP A 173 0.66 -4.73 -8.87
C ASP A 173 1.48 -5.99 -9.18
N VAL A 174 1.68 -6.85 -8.17
CA VAL A 174 2.47 -8.08 -8.23
C VAL A 174 1.77 -9.19 -7.43
N PHE A 175 1.93 -10.45 -7.85
CA PHE A 175 1.25 -11.60 -7.26
C PHE A 175 2.23 -12.77 -7.04
N GLU A 176 1.90 -13.66 -6.09
CA GLU A 176 2.69 -14.89 -5.84
C GLU A 176 2.76 -15.78 -7.06
N VAL A 177 1.67 -15.83 -7.83
CA VAL A 177 1.59 -16.56 -9.09
C VAL A 177 1.25 -15.59 -10.19
N GLU A 178 2.14 -15.44 -11.16
CA GLU A 178 1.93 -14.60 -12.33
C GLU A 178 1.98 -15.43 -13.62
N PRO A 179 1.07 -15.19 -14.60
CA PRO A 179 0.02 -14.17 -14.59
C PRO A 179 -1.10 -14.51 -13.59
N ALA A 180 -1.65 -13.47 -12.93
CA ALA A 180 -2.83 -13.59 -12.08
C ALA A 180 -4.05 -13.89 -12.96
N THR A 181 -4.20 -15.16 -13.38
CA THR A 181 -5.36 -15.63 -14.13
C THR A 181 -6.41 -16.07 -13.12
N SER A 182 -7.51 -15.35 -13.10
CA SER A 182 -8.77 -15.62 -12.39
C SER A 182 -8.84 -16.89 -11.54
N ASN A 183 -8.76 -16.73 -10.26
CA ASN A 183 -9.37 -17.61 -9.27
C ASN A 183 -10.26 -16.78 -8.37
#